data_04c13967901a79dafffae59932e063ce
#
_entry.id   04c13967901a79dafffae59932e063ce
#
_cell.length_a   1.000
_cell.length_b   1.000
_cell.length_c   1.000
_cell.angle_alpha   90.00
_cell.angle_beta   90.00
_cell.angle_gamma   90.00
#
_symmetry.space_group_name_H-M   'P 1'
#
loop_
_entity.id
_entity.type
_entity.pdbx_description
1 polymer ?
#
loop_
_entity_poly.entity_id
_entity_poly.type
_entity_poly.pdbx_seq_one_letter_code
_entity_poly.pdbx_strand_id
1 'polypeptide(L)'
;MAVGSVATRSRAARRSWTQSAIGSWVTTTDHKKIGIMYIVFALIKGWLGGSLAGLIRLNLYNPDWHIVSPALYNQLMTMHATIMIFLTLMTAFAGFGNYLVPLMIGARDMAFPKLNAFAFWLLIPAAMMLYGSFFVVGGAAADGWWSYPPLSTAQFSAGHGEDLWILAVILLGISSIMGAINFLVTVIDMRAPGMTWMKLPLFVWSWVVTAWMLVLAVPVLSGALFMLLSDRWLNTGFYRPALGGDPLLYQHLFWFFGHPEVYIMILPGFGMVSHVIPAMARKKIFGYRGMVMAVWGIGILGFMVWAHHMFTAGISASARVFFSMASMFISVPTGVKIYSWLASVWGGVIRFTTAMKFALGFIFTFVLGGLSGLMLAVVPFDILVHNTYFVVAHFHYVLVGGSVMTLFAGTYYWFPKITGRMLSEKLGSWVFWLFFIGMNWVFMPMHLLGIEGMARRVANYRIEFRPLNQFISEGFIFMLLAGILFTYSIIKALREPKTAGDDPWQANDIELHLEWATSSPPPAYNFAEIPEVD
;
A
#
# COMPACT_ATOMS: atom_id res chain seq x y z
N MET A 1 78.32 3.63 18.37
CA MET A 1 77.13 2.82 18.69
C MET A 1 75.90 3.58 18.24
N ALA A 2 75.31 3.15 17.11
CA ALA A 2 74.11 3.77 16.56
C ALA A 2 72.87 3.04 17.10
N VAL A 3 72.01 3.74 17.80
CA VAL A 3 70.71 3.20 18.29
C VAL A 3 69.68 3.41 17.17
N GLY A 4 69.28 2.30 16.57
CA GLY A 4 68.28 2.29 15.53
C GLY A 4 66.89 2.63 16.06
N SER A 5 66.21 3.63 15.48
CA SER A 5 64.84 3.97 15.76
C SER A 5 63.91 2.91 15.15
N VAL A 6 63.19 2.17 16.00
CA VAL A 6 62.13 1.27 15.58
C VAL A 6 60.91 2.10 15.19
N ALA A 7 60.68 2.25 13.90
CA ALA A 7 59.46 2.85 13.37
C ALA A 7 58.26 1.95 13.72
N THR A 8 57.44 2.36 14.63
CA THR A 8 56.12 1.77 14.91
C THR A 8 55.17 2.03 13.71
N ARG A 9 55.04 1.05 12.81
CA ARG A 9 53.99 1.06 11.81
C ARG A 9 52.63 1.03 12.50
N SER A 10 51.93 2.14 12.48
CA SER A 10 50.51 2.20 12.90
C SER A 10 49.74 1.20 12.07
N ARG A 11 49.25 0.13 12.67
CA ARG A 11 48.24 -0.74 12.07
C ARG A 11 47.01 0.11 11.85
N ALA A 12 46.77 0.57 10.61
CA ALA A 12 45.48 1.09 10.20
C ALA A 12 44.45 0.00 10.50
N ALA A 13 43.61 0.25 11.52
CA ALA A 13 42.54 -0.67 11.88
C ALA A 13 41.69 -0.90 10.65
N ARG A 14 41.65 -2.12 10.12
CA ARG A 14 40.73 -2.50 9.05
C ARG A 14 39.34 -2.21 9.58
N ARG A 15 38.66 -1.19 9.01
CA ARG A 15 37.26 -0.92 9.29
C ARG A 15 36.51 -2.22 9.11
N SER A 16 35.76 -2.67 10.13
CA SER A 16 34.90 -3.84 10.01
C SER A 16 33.92 -3.62 8.86
N TRP A 17 33.46 -4.67 8.20
CA TRP A 17 32.49 -4.56 7.08
C TRP A 17 31.24 -3.78 7.51
N THR A 18 30.78 -3.95 8.76
CA THR A 18 29.65 -3.19 9.34
C THR A 18 29.87 -1.68 9.40
N GLN A 19 31.13 -1.23 9.39
CA GLN A 19 31.50 0.20 9.35
C GLN A 19 31.63 0.74 7.92
N SER A 20 31.52 -0.10 6.91
CA SER A 20 31.42 0.35 5.52
C SER A 20 30.05 1.05 5.28
N ALA A 21 29.97 1.90 4.25
CA ALA A 21 28.73 2.58 3.89
C ALA A 21 27.57 1.57 3.68
N ILE A 22 27.81 0.52 2.90
CA ILE A 22 26.82 -0.54 2.61
C ILE A 22 26.49 -1.33 3.90
N GLY A 23 27.52 -1.78 4.63
CA GLY A 23 27.32 -2.54 5.87
C GLY A 23 26.48 -1.80 6.90
N SER A 24 26.63 -0.47 7.00
CA SER A 24 25.84 0.37 7.92
C SER A 24 24.35 0.46 7.57
N TRP A 25 23.94 0.14 6.33
CA TRP A 25 22.54 0.03 5.93
C TRP A 25 22.03 -1.39 6.12
N VAL A 26 22.81 -2.39 5.74
CA VAL A 26 22.41 -3.81 5.80
C VAL A 26 22.21 -4.29 7.24
N THR A 27 23.04 -3.80 8.18
CA THR A 27 22.97 -4.21 9.59
C THR A 27 22.28 -3.21 10.50
N THR A 28 21.59 -2.20 9.92
CA THR A 28 20.91 -1.17 10.70
C THR A 28 19.73 -1.70 11.49
N THR A 29 19.54 -1.15 12.69
CA THR A 29 18.29 -1.29 13.45
C THR A 29 17.58 0.05 13.62
N ASP A 30 18.14 1.15 13.09
CA ASP A 30 17.53 2.49 13.12
C ASP A 30 16.26 2.53 12.27
N HIS A 31 15.13 2.82 12.89
CA HIS A 31 13.81 2.85 12.24
C HIS A 31 13.75 3.78 11.01
N LYS A 32 14.54 4.88 11.02
CA LYS A 32 14.58 5.82 9.90
C LYS A 32 15.24 5.21 8.67
N LYS A 33 16.39 4.55 8.84
CA LYS A 33 17.06 3.84 7.75
C LYS A 33 16.21 2.69 7.23
N ILE A 34 15.59 1.92 8.14
CA ILE A 34 14.67 0.83 7.77
C ILE A 34 13.48 1.41 7.00
N GLY A 35 12.87 2.51 7.45
CA GLY A 35 11.79 3.19 6.75
C GLY A 35 12.18 3.61 5.33
N ILE A 36 13.38 4.19 5.14
CA ILE A 36 13.91 4.54 3.81
C ILE A 36 14.10 3.29 2.95
N MET A 37 14.63 2.19 3.51
CA MET A 37 14.78 0.94 2.77
C MET A 37 13.44 0.39 2.29
N TYR A 38 12.39 0.43 3.11
CA TYR A 38 11.03 0.09 2.73
C TYR A 38 10.51 0.96 1.57
N ILE A 39 10.67 2.29 1.67
CA ILE A 39 10.22 3.25 0.64
C ILE A 39 10.94 3.01 -0.70
N VAL A 40 12.26 2.86 -0.68
CA VAL A 40 13.06 2.61 -1.89
C VAL A 40 12.70 1.25 -2.50
N PHE A 41 12.56 0.21 -1.68
CA PHE A 41 12.13 -1.11 -2.13
C PHE A 41 10.75 -1.03 -2.80
N ALA A 42 9.78 -0.37 -2.16
CA ALA A 42 8.43 -0.19 -2.70
C ALA A 42 8.42 0.58 -4.02
N LEU A 43 9.23 1.62 -4.16
CA LEU A 43 9.35 2.39 -5.41
C LEU A 43 9.86 1.52 -6.56
N ILE A 44 10.90 0.70 -6.31
CA ILE A 44 11.44 -0.24 -7.32
C ILE A 44 10.36 -1.28 -7.69
N LYS A 45 9.66 -1.84 -6.69
CA LYS A 45 8.61 -2.85 -6.93
C LYS A 45 7.38 -2.25 -7.62
N GLY A 46 7.06 -1.01 -7.34
CA GLY A 46 6.01 -0.25 -8.03
C GLY A 46 6.31 -0.09 -9.53
N TRP A 47 7.54 0.21 -9.89
CA TRP A 47 7.97 0.23 -11.29
C TRP A 47 7.85 -1.14 -11.95
N LEU A 48 8.33 -2.20 -11.32
CA LEU A 48 8.25 -3.55 -11.86
C LEU A 48 6.80 -4.04 -11.97
N GLY A 49 5.99 -3.87 -10.91
CA GLY A 49 4.57 -4.25 -10.93
C GLY A 49 3.75 -3.41 -11.94
N GLY A 50 4.04 -2.11 -12.05
CA GLY A 50 3.43 -1.24 -13.05
C GLY A 50 3.79 -1.62 -14.49
N SER A 51 5.02 -2.08 -14.75
CA SER A 51 5.43 -2.58 -16.06
C SER A 51 4.62 -3.82 -16.50
N LEU A 52 4.26 -4.71 -15.55
CA LEU A 52 3.38 -5.84 -15.85
C LEU A 52 1.98 -5.36 -16.30
N ALA A 53 1.44 -4.31 -15.65
CA ALA A 53 0.19 -3.69 -16.09
C ALA A 53 0.32 -3.06 -17.49
N GLY A 54 1.46 -2.46 -17.79
CA GLY A 54 1.76 -1.94 -19.12
C GLY A 54 1.69 -3.03 -20.21
N LEU A 55 2.28 -4.21 -19.94
CA LEU A 55 2.19 -5.36 -20.85
C LEU A 55 0.76 -5.89 -20.99
N ILE A 56 -0.01 -5.95 -19.89
CA ILE A 56 -1.44 -6.29 -19.92
C ILE A 56 -2.20 -5.32 -20.84
N ARG A 57 -2.00 -4.00 -20.67
CA ARG A 57 -2.69 -2.99 -21.47
C ARG A 57 -2.26 -3.01 -22.94
N LEU A 58 -0.98 -3.28 -23.19
CA LEU A 58 -0.47 -3.42 -24.55
C LEU A 58 -1.11 -4.63 -25.27
N ASN A 59 -1.25 -5.78 -24.59
CA ASN A 59 -1.94 -6.95 -25.13
C ASN A 59 -3.43 -6.67 -25.41
N LEU A 60 -4.08 -5.90 -24.56
CA LEU A 60 -5.50 -5.54 -24.70
C LEU A 60 -5.73 -4.33 -25.62
N TYR A 61 -4.70 -3.76 -26.22
CA TYR A 61 -4.87 -2.67 -27.19
C TYR A 61 -5.57 -3.13 -28.47
N ASN A 62 -5.25 -4.34 -28.92
CA ASN A 62 -5.87 -4.95 -30.07
C ASN A 62 -6.04 -6.46 -29.82
N PRO A 63 -7.27 -7.01 -29.92
CA PRO A 63 -7.53 -8.43 -29.71
C PRO A 63 -6.78 -9.36 -30.68
N ASP A 64 -6.37 -8.84 -31.84
CA ASP A 64 -5.68 -9.62 -32.87
C ASP A 64 -4.14 -9.67 -32.68
N TRP A 65 -3.58 -8.87 -31.77
CA TRP A 65 -2.11 -8.77 -31.67
C TRP A 65 -1.43 -9.94 -30.96
N HIS A 66 -2.08 -10.57 -29.99
CA HIS A 66 -1.53 -11.71 -29.23
C HIS A 66 -0.08 -11.49 -28.75
N ILE A 67 0.23 -10.31 -28.19
CA ILE A 67 1.59 -9.93 -27.77
C ILE A 67 2.14 -10.90 -26.74
N VAL A 68 1.28 -11.39 -25.84
CA VAL A 68 1.60 -12.43 -24.86
C VAL A 68 0.63 -13.60 -25.00
N SER A 69 1.10 -14.82 -24.70
CA SER A 69 0.21 -15.99 -24.66
C SER A 69 -0.85 -15.83 -23.55
N PRO A 70 -2.03 -16.48 -23.65
CA PRO A 70 -3.04 -16.43 -22.59
C PRO A 70 -2.52 -16.92 -21.24
N ALA A 71 -1.63 -17.91 -21.22
CA ALA A 71 -0.99 -18.40 -20.00
C ALA A 71 -0.11 -17.32 -19.37
N LEU A 72 0.76 -16.66 -20.16
CA LEU A 72 1.59 -15.56 -19.66
C LEU A 72 0.73 -14.37 -19.21
N TYR A 73 -0.36 -14.05 -19.93
CA TYR A 73 -1.30 -12.99 -19.55
C TYR A 73 -1.86 -13.21 -18.14
N ASN A 74 -2.30 -14.44 -17.80
CA ASN A 74 -2.82 -14.78 -16.48
C ASN A 74 -1.73 -14.66 -15.40
N GLN A 75 -0.49 -15.06 -15.72
CA GLN A 75 0.65 -14.87 -14.81
C GLN A 75 0.93 -13.38 -14.58
N LEU A 76 0.97 -12.57 -15.64
CA LEU A 76 1.16 -11.11 -15.53
C LEU A 76 0.09 -10.46 -14.67
N MET A 77 -1.18 -10.84 -14.85
CA MET A 77 -2.31 -10.31 -14.10
C MET A 77 -2.22 -10.67 -12.61
N THR A 78 -1.94 -11.94 -12.29
CA THR A 78 -1.77 -12.43 -10.90
C THR A 78 -0.60 -11.73 -10.22
N MET A 79 0.55 -11.66 -10.90
CA MET A 79 1.77 -11.09 -10.35
C MET A 79 1.72 -9.57 -10.26
N HIS A 80 1.09 -8.88 -11.23
CA HIS A 80 0.81 -7.44 -11.12
C HIS A 80 0.08 -7.13 -9.81
N ALA A 81 -1.05 -7.81 -9.58
CA ALA A 81 -1.85 -7.56 -8.39
C ALA A 81 -1.08 -7.87 -7.10
N THR A 82 -0.43 -9.05 -7.01
CA THR A 82 0.34 -9.46 -5.83
C THR A 82 1.48 -8.49 -5.51
N ILE A 83 2.25 -8.08 -6.51
CA ILE A 83 3.38 -7.15 -6.34
C ILE A 83 2.88 -5.76 -5.93
N MET A 84 1.82 -5.25 -6.57
CA MET A 84 1.30 -3.91 -6.27
C MET A 84 0.68 -3.84 -4.88
N ILE A 85 0.00 -4.88 -4.42
CA ILE A 85 -0.60 -4.95 -3.08
C ILE A 85 0.50 -5.10 -2.03
N PHE A 86 1.22 -6.20 -2.03
CA PHE A 86 2.10 -6.59 -0.93
C PHE A 86 3.48 -5.93 -0.99
N LEU A 87 4.13 -5.88 -2.16
CA LEU A 87 5.50 -5.37 -2.27
C LEU A 87 5.55 -3.86 -2.57
N THR A 88 4.44 -3.24 -2.97
CA THR A 88 4.42 -1.81 -3.30
C THR A 88 3.62 -1.02 -2.27
N LEU A 89 2.29 -1.16 -2.22
CA LEU A 89 1.44 -0.30 -1.37
C LEU A 89 1.68 -0.53 0.11
N MET A 90 1.51 -1.77 0.60
CA MET A 90 1.73 -2.08 2.01
C MET A 90 3.16 -1.72 2.45
N THR A 91 4.14 -2.07 1.62
CA THR A 91 5.56 -1.79 1.88
C THR A 91 5.87 -0.29 1.91
N ALA A 92 5.29 0.52 1.01
CA ALA A 92 5.47 1.96 1.00
C ALA A 92 4.91 2.59 2.28
N PHE A 93 3.69 2.24 2.66
CA PHE A 93 3.10 2.73 3.91
C PHE A 93 3.88 2.27 5.14
N ALA A 94 4.33 1.00 5.20
CA ALA A 94 5.20 0.52 6.27
C ALA A 94 6.49 1.34 6.37
N GLY A 95 7.05 1.76 5.25
CA GLY A 95 8.22 2.63 5.20
C GLY A 95 7.97 3.99 5.84
N PHE A 96 6.88 4.66 5.46
CA PHE A 96 6.48 5.92 6.08
C PHE A 96 6.12 5.75 7.55
N GLY A 97 5.40 4.68 7.91
CA GLY A 97 5.08 4.36 9.30
C GLY A 97 6.33 4.19 10.16
N ASN A 98 7.28 3.37 9.69
CA ASN A 98 8.56 3.17 10.38
C ASN A 98 9.31 4.48 10.56
N TYR A 99 9.35 5.35 9.55
CA TYR A 99 10.05 6.61 9.64
C TYR A 99 9.36 7.61 10.59
N LEU A 100 8.04 7.76 10.48
CA LEU A 100 7.29 8.86 11.08
C LEU A 100 6.67 8.54 12.44
N VAL A 101 6.17 7.32 12.67
CA VAL A 101 5.43 7.02 13.92
C VAL A 101 6.28 7.28 15.16
N PRO A 102 7.55 6.80 15.28
CA PRO A 102 8.38 7.14 16.43
C PRO A 102 8.63 8.65 16.59
N LEU A 103 8.83 9.36 15.48
CA LEU A 103 9.00 10.83 15.51
C LEU A 103 7.74 11.53 16.02
N MET A 104 6.58 11.15 15.53
CA MET A 104 5.31 11.78 15.87
C MET A 104 4.88 11.56 17.32
N ILE A 105 5.35 10.48 17.96
CA ILE A 105 5.04 10.19 19.37
C ILE A 105 6.16 10.55 20.34
N GLY A 106 7.29 11.11 19.84
CA GLY A 106 8.43 11.48 20.66
C GLY A 106 9.31 10.29 21.10
N ALA A 107 9.16 9.11 20.48
CA ALA A 107 9.97 7.93 20.78
C ALA A 107 11.35 8.01 20.14
N ARG A 108 12.36 7.40 20.79
CA ARG A 108 13.73 7.34 20.27
C ARG A 108 13.92 6.35 19.13
N ASP A 109 13.16 5.26 19.12
CA ASP A 109 13.16 4.19 18.11
C ASP A 109 11.87 3.38 18.22
N MET A 110 11.72 2.35 17.41
CA MET A 110 10.67 1.33 17.55
C MET A 110 10.94 0.46 18.80
N ALA A 111 9.89 -0.14 19.39
CA ALA A 111 10.00 -0.97 20.59
C ALA A 111 10.92 -2.18 20.39
N PHE A 112 10.89 -2.79 19.20
CA PHE A 112 11.71 -3.97 18.86
C PHE A 112 12.57 -3.72 17.62
N PRO A 113 13.70 -2.97 17.72
CA PRO A 113 14.49 -2.57 16.54
C PRO A 113 15.06 -3.75 15.73
N LYS A 114 15.47 -4.84 16.39
CA LYS A 114 15.96 -6.06 15.70
C LYS A 114 14.84 -6.79 14.95
N LEU A 115 13.66 -6.89 15.55
CA LEU A 115 12.49 -7.47 14.92
C LEU A 115 12.07 -6.63 13.70
N ASN A 116 12.16 -5.31 13.82
CA ASN A 116 11.89 -4.38 12.72
C ASN A 116 12.82 -4.61 11.52
N ALA A 117 14.13 -4.73 11.77
CA ALA A 117 15.08 -5.05 10.72
C ALA A 117 14.80 -6.42 10.09
N PHE A 118 14.51 -7.45 10.90
CA PHE A 118 14.19 -8.78 10.40
C PHE A 118 12.92 -8.80 9.55
N ALA A 119 11.87 -8.08 9.96
CA ALA A 119 10.65 -7.93 9.16
C ALA A 119 10.93 -7.37 7.77
N PHE A 120 11.79 -6.33 7.64
CA PHE A 120 12.20 -5.82 6.34
C PHE A 120 12.94 -6.89 5.51
N TRP A 121 13.89 -7.61 6.13
CA TRP A 121 14.71 -8.59 5.39
C TRP A 121 13.91 -9.78 4.88
N LEU A 122 12.75 -10.11 5.45
CA LEU A 122 11.83 -11.13 4.92
C LEU A 122 11.21 -10.76 3.57
N LEU A 123 11.13 -9.47 3.23
CA LEU A 123 10.65 -9.03 1.92
C LEU A 123 11.56 -9.49 0.78
N ILE A 124 12.84 -9.64 1.03
CA ILE A 124 13.82 -10.00 -0.02
C ILE A 124 13.59 -11.43 -0.53
N PRO A 125 13.60 -12.49 0.31
CA PRO A 125 13.31 -13.85 -0.15
C PRO A 125 11.88 -13.97 -0.70
N ALA A 126 10.88 -13.29 -0.15
CA ALA A 126 9.53 -13.29 -0.69
C ALA A 126 9.50 -12.71 -2.11
N ALA A 127 10.17 -11.58 -2.35
CA ALA A 127 10.28 -11.00 -3.68
C ALA A 127 11.05 -11.92 -4.64
N MET A 128 12.13 -12.58 -4.17
CA MET A 128 12.88 -13.54 -4.98
C MET A 128 12.01 -14.73 -5.40
N MET A 129 11.15 -15.23 -4.52
CA MET A 129 10.19 -16.31 -4.84
C MET A 129 9.18 -15.83 -5.90
N LEU A 130 8.58 -14.65 -5.72
CA LEU A 130 7.61 -14.11 -6.68
C LEU A 130 8.22 -13.90 -8.06
N TYR A 131 9.35 -13.20 -8.17
CA TYR A 131 9.98 -13.00 -9.48
C TYR A 131 10.64 -14.27 -10.04
N GLY A 132 11.21 -15.10 -9.17
CA GLY A 132 11.81 -16.38 -9.55
C GLY A 132 10.78 -17.36 -10.10
N SER A 133 9.50 -17.25 -9.69
CA SER A 133 8.42 -18.10 -10.17
C SER A 133 8.18 -18.03 -11.69
N PHE A 134 8.54 -16.92 -12.35
CA PHE A 134 8.46 -16.84 -13.81
C PHE A 134 9.44 -17.77 -14.55
N PHE A 135 10.47 -18.25 -13.87
CA PHE A 135 11.55 -19.06 -14.45
C PHE A 135 11.45 -20.55 -14.11
N VAL A 136 10.44 -20.97 -13.35
CA VAL A 136 10.21 -22.41 -13.09
C VAL A 136 9.33 -23.03 -14.17
N VAL A 137 9.32 -24.35 -14.25
CA VAL A 137 8.47 -25.10 -15.17
C VAL A 137 6.99 -24.79 -14.85
N GLY A 138 6.24 -24.41 -15.86
CA GLY A 138 4.85 -23.93 -15.73
C GLY A 138 4.70 -22.42 -15.55
N GLY A 139 5.80 -21.69 -15.25
CA GLY A 139 5.80 -20.25 -15.04
C GLY A 139 5.27 -19.85 -13.67
N ALA A 140 4.96 -18.54 -13.51
CA ALA A 140 4.44 -17.97 -12.27
C ALA A 140 2.98 -18.38 -12.00
N ALA A 141 2.49 -18.13 -10.78
CA ALA A 141 1.08 -18.30 -10.43
C ALA A 141 0.16 -17.55 -11.41
N ALA A 142 -0.93 -18.20 -11.82
CA ALA A 142 -1.82 -17.72 -12.88
C ALA A 142 -3.30 -17.62 -12.46
N ASP A 143 -3.58 -17.92 -11.18
CA ASP A 143 -4.94 -18.15 -10.66
C ASP A 143 -5.59 -16.90 -10.06
N GLY A 144 -4.98 -15.74 -10.25
CA GLY A 144 -5.32 -14.48 -9.61
C GLY A 144 -4.65 -14.35 -8.23
N TRP A 145 -4.52 -13.14 -7.70
CA TRP A 145 -3.89 -12.88 -6.40
C TRP A 145 -4.66 -13.47 -5.20
N TRP A 146 -5.85 -13.99 -5.43
CA TRP A 146 -6.68 -14.71 -4.43
C TRP A 146 -6.51 -16.23 -4.51
N SER A 147 -5.93 -16.79 -5.58
CA SER A 147 -5.54 -18.22 -5.69
C SER A 147 -6.64 -19.23 -5.32
N TYR A 148 -7.82 -19.13 -5.96
CA TYR A 148 -8.98 -19.94 -5.60
C TYR A 148 -8.84 -21.42 -6.00
N PRO A 149 -9.05 -22.39 -5.07
CA PRO A 149 -9.38 -23.76 -5.43
C PRO A 149 -10.72 -23.82 -6.21
N PRO A 150 -10.85 -24.77 -7.17
CA PRO A 150 -9.91 -25.83 -7.49
C PRO A 150 -8.77 -25.41 -8.42
N LEU A 151 -8.78 -24.20 -9.03
CA LEU A 151 -7.80 -23.77 -10.03
C LEU A 151 -6.37 -23.80 -9.47
N SER A 152 -6.17 -23.36 -8.24
CA SER A 152 -4.88 -23.32 -7.54
C SER A 152 -4.40 -24.68 -7.01
N THR A 153 -5.20 -25.76 -7.12
CA THR A 153 -4.78 -27.09 -6.70
C THR A 153 -3.75 -27.69 -7.66
N ALA A 154 -2.98 -28.68 -7.20
CA ALA A 154 -1.97 -29.37 -8.02
C ALA A 154 -2.56 -30.05 -9.28
N GLN A 155 -3.85 -30.30 -9.32
CA GLN A 155 -4.53 -30.88 -10.48
C GLN A 155 -4.60 -29.89 -11.67
N PHE A 156 -4.81 -28.61 -11.40
CA PHE A 156 -5.00 -27.59 -12.45
C PHE A 156 -3.77 -26.67 -12.59
N SER A 157 -3.06 -26.42 -11.51
CA SER A 157 -1.84 -25.62 -11.44
C SER A 157 -0.67 -26.50 -10.94
N ALA A 158 -0.26 -27.49 -11.75
CA ALA A 158 0.73 -28.50 -11.36
C ALA A 158 2.15 -27.95 -11.18
N GLY A 159 2.46 -26.78 -11.71
CA GLY A 159 3.80 -26.17 -11.63
C GLY A 159 4.11 -25.61 -10.23
N HIS A 160 5.43 -25.46 -9.95
CA HIS A 160 5.90 -24.89 -8.68
C HIS A 160 5.69 -23.37 -8.56
N GLY A 161 5.22 -22.67 -9.61
CA GLY A 161 4.96 -21.23 -9.55
C GLY A 161 3.92 -20.85 -8.50
N GLU A 162 2.86 -21.66 -8.37
CA GLU A 162 1.84 -21.48 -7.33
C GLU A 162 2.40 -21.76 -5.93
N ASP A 163 3.24 -22.78 -5.77
CA ASP A 163 3.89 -23.07 -4.49
C ASP A 163 4.78 -21.91 -4.02
N LEU A 164 5.56 -21.33 -4.94
CA LEU A 164 6.41 -20.17 -4.66
C LEU A 164 5.58 -18.95 -4.32
N TRP A 165 4.43 -18.74 -4.97
CA TRP A 165 3.50 -17.67 -4.64
C TRP A 165 2.93 -17.83 -3.22
N ILE A 166 2.45 -19.02 -2.87
CA ILE A 166 1.92 -19.34 -1.54
C ILE A 166 2.97 -19.07 -0.46
N LEU A 167 4.18 -19.59 -0.63
CA LEU A 167 5.28 -19.42 0.33
C LEU A 167 5.68 -17.94 0.45
N ALA A 168 5.74 -17.21 -0.65
CA ALA A 168 6.04 -15.78 -0.64
C ALA A 168 5.00 -14.98 0.15
N VAL A 169 3.71 -15.24 -0.07
CA VAL A 169 2.62 -14.55 0.64
C VAL A 169 2.63 -14.89 2.14
N ILE A 170 2.94 -16.13 2.51
CA ILE A 170 3.13 -16.52 3.93
C ILE A 170 4.29 -15.73 4.56
N LEU A 171 5.44 -15.61 3.89
CA LEU A 171 6.57 -14.82 4.39
C LEU A 171 6.23 -13.34 4.55
N LEU A 172 5.50 -12.77 3.59
CA LEU A 172 5.00 -11.38 3.65
C LEU A 172 4.02 -11.21 4.81
N GLY A 173 3.18 -12.20 5.07
CA GLY A 173 2.28 -12.24 6.22
C GLY A 173 3.05 -12.23 7.55
N ILE A 174 4.08 -13.06 7.70
CA ILE A 174 4.94 -13.09 8.89
C ILE A 174 5.61 -11.72 9.10
N SER A 175 6.17 -11.12 8.04
CA SER A 175 6.74 -9.78 8.08
C SER A 175 5.73 -8.74 8.57
N SER A 176 4.51 -8.77 8.04
CA SER A 176 3.44 -7.82 8.39
C SER A 176 2.98 -7.95 9.83
N ILE A 177 2.84 -9.18 10.36
CA ILE A 177 2.48 -9.41 11.77
C ILE A 177 3.57 -8.87 12.71
N MET A 178 4.85 -9.14 12.41
CA MET A 178 5.97 -8.62 13.21
C MET A 178 6.00 -7.10 13.22
N GLY A 179 5.79 -6.47 12.07
CA GLY A 179 5.67 -5.01 11.96
C GLY A 179 4.48 -4.47 12.76
N ALA A 180 3.33 -5.10 12.65
CA ALA A 180 2.11 -4.69 13.35
C ALA A 180 2.28 -4.75 14.89
N ILE A 181 2.82 -5.84 15.42
CA ILE A 181 3.13 -5.96 16.86
C ILE A 181 4.09 -4.85 17.28
N ASN A 182 5.12 -4.59 16.48
CA ASN A 182 6.11 -3.55 16.79
C ASN A 182 5.48 -2.16 16.82
N PHE A 183 4.62 -1.81 15.85
CA PHE A 183 3.88 -0.54 15.86
C PHE A 183 2.98 -0.41 17.10
N LEU A 184 2.22 -1.45 17.43
CA LEU A 184 1.32 -1.43 18.58
C LEU A 184 2.09 -1.18 19.89
N VAL A 185 3.14 -1.97 20.16
CA VAL A 185 3.94 -1.83 21.38
C VAL A 185 4.63 -0.46 21.41
N THR A 186 5.17 0.01 20.27
CA THR A 186 5.80 1.33 20.19
C THR A 186 4.82 2.44 20.59
N VAL A 187 3.59 2.42 20.03
CA VAL A 187 2.59 3.46 20.34
C VAL A 187 2.02 3.30 21.74
N ILE A 188 1.89 2.09 22.27
CA ILE A 188 1.34 1.86 23.62
C ILE A 188 2.35 2.31 24.69
N ASP A 189 3.62 1.93 24.56
CA ASP A 189 4.59 2.03 25.66
C ASP A 189 5.58 3.19 25.54
N MET A 190 5.79 3.75 24.32
CA MET A 190 6.89 4.68 24.08
C MET A 190 6.45 6.10 23.74
N ARG A 191 5.21 6.48 24.02
CA ARG A 191 4.74 7.87 23.85
C ARG A 191 5.51 8.82 24.76
N ALA A 192 5.79 10.01 24.25
CA ALA A 192 6.36 11.10 25.04
C ALA A 192 5.49 11.41 26.27
N PRO A 193 6.10 11.86 27.39
CA PRO A 193 5.35 12.34 28.56
C PRO A 193 4.29 13.37 28.16
N GLY A 194 3.10 13.30 28.75
CA GLY A 194 1.96 14.16 28.43
C GLY A 194 1.19 13.78 27.16
N MET A 195 1.71 12.93 26.27
CA MET A 195 1.00 12.48 25.07
C MET A 195 -0.04 11.40 25.43
N THR A 196 -1.23 11.82 25.76
CA THR A 196 -2.38 10.94 25.97
C THR A 196 -2.92 10.41 24.63
N TRP A 197 -3.80 9.39 24.67
CA TRP A 197 -4.40 8.82 23.46
C TRP A 197 -5.08 9.87 22.58
N MET A 198 -5.82 10.80 23.17
CA MET A 198 -6.56 11.83 22.42
C MET A 198 -5.68 13.01 21.95
N LYS A 199 -4.39 12.95 22.19
CA LYS A 199 -3.37 13.86 21.62
C LYS A 199 -2.56 13.20 20.50
N LEU A 200 -2.80 11.90 20.20
CA LEU A 200 -2.10 11.21 19.13
C LEU A 200 -2.42 11.81 17.76
N PRO A 201 -1.42 12.02 16.89
CA PRO A 201 -1.63 12.41 15.52
C PRO A 201 -2.51 11.42 14.75
N LEU A 202 -3.34 11.89 13.80
CA LEU A 202 -4.26 11.02 13.05
C LEU A 202 -3.53 9.97 12.19
N PHE A 203 -2.30 10.25 11.77
CA PHE A 203 -1.45 9.25 11.11
C PHE A 203 -1.09 8.11 12.07
N VAL A 204 -0.77 8.42 13.32
CA VAL A 204 -0.48 7.41 14.34
C VAL A 204 -1.74 6.58 14.64
N TRP A 205 -2.92 7.21 14.78
CA TRP A 205 -4.19 6.50 14.93
C TRP A 205 -4.49 5.55 13.75
N SER A 206 -4.22 6.00 12.53
CA SER A 206 -4.40 5.13 11.36
C SER A 206 -3.50 3.90 11.42
N TRP A 207 -2.25 4.05 11.92
CA TRP A 207 -1.33 2.92 12.12
C TRP A 207 -1.74 2.00 13.26
N VAL A 208 -2.27 2.52 14.36
CA VAL A 208 -2.81 1.69 15.46
C VAL A 208 -3.92 0.79 14.94
N VAL A 209 -4.90 1.34 14.22
CA VAL A 209 -6.00 0.54 13.68
C VAL A 209 -5.52 -0.43 12.61
N THR A 210 -4.65 0.01 11.69
CA THR A 210 -4.05 -0.85 10.66
C THR A 210 -3.29 -2.03 11.29
N ALA A 211 -2.52 -1.78 12.34
CA ALA A 211 -1.76 -2.83 13.02
C ALA A 211 -2.68 -3.84 13.72
N TRP A 212 -3.76 -3.40 14.36
CA TRP A 212 -4.79 -4.31 14.89
C TRP A 212 -5.43 -5.15 13.78
N MET A 213 -5.76 -4.55 12.65
CA MET A 213 -6.33 -5.27 11.51
C MET A 213 -5.35 -6.33 10.98
N LEU A 214 -4.06 -6.00 10.85
CA LEU A 214 -3.03 -6.94 10.42
C LEU A 214 -2.91 -8.16 11.35
N VAL A 215 -2.86 -7.92 12.68
CA VAL A 215 -2.75 -9.00 13.68
C VAL A 215 -3.95 -9.96 13.63
N LEU A 216 -5.14 -9.46 13.31
CA LEU A 216 -6.36 -10.29 13.26
C LEU A 216 -6.57 -10.96 11.89
N ALA A 217 -6.29 -10.27 10.79
CA ALA A 217 -6.60 -10.75 9.44
C ALA A 217 -5.54 -11.68 8.85
N VAL A 218 -4.26 -11.35 9.00
CA VAL A 218 -3.17 -12.07 8.33
C VAL A 218 -2.99 -13.52 8.81
N PRO A 219 -3.18 -13.86 10.10
CA PRO A 219 -3.15 -15.27 10.53
C PRO A 219 -4.20 -16.14 9.85
N VAL A 220 -5.38 -15.60 9.54
CA VAL A 220 -6.45 -16.33 8.84
C VAL A 220 -6.04 -16.62 7.39
N LEU A 221 -5.46 -15.63 6.69
CA LEU A 221 -4.87 -15.84 5.37
C LEU A 221 -3.78 -16.91 5.41
N SER A 222 -2.84 -16.80 6.36
CA SER A 222 -1.75 -17.76 6.48
C SER A 222 -2.29 -19.17 6.71
N GLY A 223 -3.30 -19.33 7.55
CA GLY A 223 -3.98 -20.62 7.79
C GLY A 223 -4.61 -21.18 6.50
N ALA A 224 -5.32 -20.35 5.73
CA ALA A 224 -5.89 -20.75 4.43
C ALA A 224 -4.82 -21.21 3.45
N LEU A 225 -3.70 -20.49 3.38
CA LEU A 225 -2.59 -20.82 2.49
C LEU A 225 -1.83 -22.09 2.93
N PHE A 226 -1.66 -22.31 4.24
CA PHE A 226 -1.08 -23.57 4.74
C PHE A 226 -1.98 -24.78 4.42
N MET A 227 -3.30 -24.66 4.54
CA MET A 227 -4.24 -25.70 4.12
C MET A 227 -4.15 -25.96 2.61
N LEU A 228 -4.07 -24.91 1.78
CA LEU A 228 -3.88 -25.06 0.34
C LEU A 228 -2.56 -25.72 -0.01
N LEU A 229 -1.46 -25.34 0.65
CA LEU A 229 -0.16 -25.96 0.46
C LEU A 229 -0.17 -27.43 0.86
N SER A 230 -0.88 -27.79 1.94
CA SER A 230 -1.07 -29.18 2.36
C SER A 230 -1.87 -29.99 1.34
N ASP A 231 -2.91 -29.42 0.75
CA ASP A 231 -3.67 -30.05 -0.35
C ASP A 231 -2.78 -30.30 -1.58
N ARG A 232 -1.82 -29.40 -1.86
CA ARG A 232 -0.90 -29.51 -3.01
C ARG A 232 0.23 -30.51 -2.76
N TRP A 233 0.84 -30.50 -1.57
CA TRP A 233 2.06 -31.28 -1.28
C TRP A 233 1.78 -32.62 -0.57
N LEU A 234 0.78 -32.64 0.32
CA LEU A 234 0.48 -33.78 1.16
C LEU A 234 -0.80 -34.52 0.73
N ASN A 235 -1.44 -34.04 -0.36
CA ASN A 235 -2.69 -34.61 -0.88
C ASN A 235 -3.82 -34.65 0.17
N THR A 236 -3.88 -33.67 1.07
CA THR A 236 -5.01 -33.49 1.96
C THR A 236 -6.26 -33.02 1.21
N GLY A 237 -7.39 -32.96 1.87
CA GLY A 237 -8.67 -32.68 1.23
C GLY A 237 -9.39 -31.43 1.75
N PHE A 238 -8.69 -30.42 2.27
CA PHE A 238 -9.33 -29.24 2.83
C PHE A 238 -10.26 -28.51 1.87
N TYR A 239 -9.84 -28.38 0.59
CA TYR A 239 -10.57 -27.65 -0.46
C TYR A 239 -10.95 -28.52 -1.65
N ARG A 240 -10.85 -29.85 -1.52
CA ARG A 240 -11.13 -30.81 -2.59
C ARG A 240 -12.45 -31.53 -2.32
N PRO A 241 -13.55 -31.24 -3.07
CA PRO A 241 -14.86 -31.85 -2.84
C PRO A 241 -14.84 -33.40 -2.88
N ALA A 242 -14.03 -33.98 -3.77
CA ALA A 242 -13.88 -35.43 -3.86
C ALA A 242 -13.35 -36.10 -2.57
N LEU A 243 -12.73 -35.34 -1.68
CA LEU A 243 -12.20 -35.81 -0.38
C LEU A 243 -12.97 -35.20 0.81
N GLY A 244 -14.15 -34.62 0.56
CA GLY A 244 -15.01 -34.03 1.60
C GLY A 244 -14.69 -32.57 1.95
N GLY A 245 -13.77 -31.93 1.22
CA GLY A 245 -13.43 -30.51 1.41
C GLY A 245 -14.37 -29.56 0.67
N ASP A 246 -14.20 -28.25 0.93
CA ASP A 246 -15.06 -27.21 0.37
C ASP A 246 -14.22 -26.01 -0.17
N PRO A 247 -14.21 -25.76 -1.49
CA PRO A 247 -13.59 -24.57 -2.07
C PRO A 247 -14.19 -23.25 -1.57
N LEU A 248 -15.46 -23.25 -1.16
CA LEU A 248 -16.11 -22.06 -0.61
C LEU A 248 -15.51 -21.67 0.75
N LEU A 249 -15.07 -22.65 1.55
CA LEU A 249 -14.33 -22.38 2.78
C LEU A 249 -13.08 -21.55 2.52
N TYR A 250 -12.29 -21.88 1.47
CA TYR A 250 -11.13 -21.07 1.10
C TYR A 250 -11.53 -19.63 0.80
N GLN A 251 -12.60 -19.43 0.02
CA GLN A 251 -13.06 -18.08 -0.33
C GLN A 251 -13.45 -17.26 0.91
N HIS A 252 -14.13 -17.87 1.88
CA HIS A 252 -14.46 -17.21 3.15
C HIS A 252 -13.22 -16.82 3.95
N LEU A 253 -12.26 -17.74 4.11
CA LEU A 253 -11.01 -17.47 4.84
C LEU A 253 -10.17 -16.41 4.13
N PHE A 254 -10.05 -16.51 2.79
CA PHE A 254 -9.31 -15.52 2.00
C PHE A 254 -9.93 -14.13 2.14
N TRP A 255 -11.24 -13.99 1.96
CA TRP A 255 -11.88 -12.68 2.00
C TRP A 255 -12.08 -12.11 3.40
N PHE A 256 -12.12 -12.96 4.43
CA PHE A 256 -12.00 -12.49 5.82
C PHE A 256 -10.70 -11.73 6.07
N PHE A 257 -9.63 -12.06 5.35
CA PHE A 257 -8.44 -11.24 5.23
C PHE A 257 -8.60 -10.17 4.13
N GLY A 258 -9.05 -10.54 2.94
CA GLY A 258 -8.94 -9.73 1.73
C GLY A 258 -9.72 -8.42 1.77
N HIS A 259 -10.86 -8.35 2.49
CA HIS A 259 -11.53 -7.08 2.66
C HIS A 259 -10.87 -6.18 3.73
N PRO A 260 -10.53 -6.65 4.94
CA PRO A 260 -9.66 -5.88 5.83
C PRO A 260 -8.37 -5.41 5.17
N GLU A 261 -7.77 -6.17 4.27
CA GLU A 261 -6.57 -5.80 3.53
C GLU A 261 -6.73 -4.50 2.74
N VAL A 262 -7.87 -4.27 2.07
CA VAL A 262 -8.07 -3.02 1.33
C VAL A 262 -8.12 -1.81 2.25
N TYR A 263 -8.60 -1.99 3.49
CA TYR A 263 -8.53 -0.93 4.52
C TYR A 263 -7.14 -0.80 5.13
N ILE A 264 -6.41 -1.88 5.32
CA ILE A 264 -4.99 -1.86 5.72
C ILE A 264 -4.18 -1.03 4.72
N MET A 265 -4.49 -1.14 3.41
CA MET A 265 -3.83 -0.37 2.35
C MET A 265 -4.23 1.10 2.28
N ILE A 266 -5.40 1.51 2.78
CA ILE A 266 -5.85 2.91 2.63
C ILE A 266 -5.78 3.73 3.92
N LEU A 267 -5.97 3.11 5.10
CA LEU A 267 -6.01 3.84 6.37
C LEU A 267 -4.75 4.65 6.66
N PRO A 268 -3.51 4.16 6.43
CA PRO A 268 -2.31 4.99 6.57
C PRO A 268 -2.33 6.20 5.63
N GLY A 269 -2.84 6.05 4.41
CA GLY A 269 -3.06 7.14 3.47
C GLY A 269 -4.04 8.18 3.99
N PHE A 270 -5.14 7.76 4.61
CA PHE A 270 -6.07 8.66 5.29
C PHE A 270 -5.38 9.43 6.42
N GLY A 271 -4.49 8.77 7.15
CA GLY A 271 -3.63 9.42 8.14
C GLY A 271 -2.75 10.49 7.50
N MET A 272 -2.07 10.17 6.38
CA MET A 272 -1.19 11.11 5.67
C MET A 272 -1.92 12.39 5.25
N VAL A 273 -3.05 12.28 4.55
CA VAL A 273 -3.79 13.46 4.09
C VAL A 273 -4.40 14.26 5.23
N SER A 274 -4.66 13.61 6.38
CA SER A 274 -5.11 14.30 7.61
C SER A 274 -4.03 15.18 8.24
N HIS A 275 -2.76 15.05 7.83
CA HIS A 275 -1.67 15.97 8.16
C HIS A 275 -1.43 17.01 7.04
N VAL A 276 -1.44 16.57 5.79
CA VAL A 276 -1.19 17.45 4.64
C VAL A 276 -2.26 18.53 4.53
N ILE A 277 -3.53 18.16 4.64
CA ILE A 277 -4.65 19.10 4.45
C ILE A 277 -4.61 20.26 5.47
N PRO A 278 -4.54 20.02 6.80
CA PRO A 278 -4.48 21.12 7.78
C PRO A 278 -3.27 22.02 7.58
N ALA A 279 -2.09 21.45 7.37
CA ALA A 279 -0.85 22.20 7.16
C ALA A 279 -0.95 23.12 5.94
N MET A 280 -1.51 22.63 4.83
CA MET A 280 -1.64 23.39 3.58
C MET A 280 -2.86 24.32 3.54
N ALA A 281 -3.92 24.03 4.29
CA ALA A 281 -5.07 24.90 4.46
C ALA A 281 -4.86 25.95 5.57
N ARG A 282 -3.75 25.88 6.32
CA ARG A 282 -3.42 26.76 7.46
C ARG A 282 -4.53 26.78 8.51
N LYS A 283 -5.12 25.63 8.78
CA LYS A 283 -6.27 25.47 9.67
C LYS A 283 -6.22 24.11 10.35
N LYS A 284 -6.55 24.05 11.66
CA LYS A 284 -6.63 22.78 12.40
C LYS A 284 -7.60 21.82 11.74
N ILE A 285 -7.30 20.52 11.87
CA ILE A 285 -8.20 19.47 11.36
C ILE A 285 -9.59 19.60 11.99
N PHE A 286 -10.62 19.55 11.17
CA PHE A 286 -12.00 19.58 11.66
C PHE A 286 -12.41 18.23 12.21
N GLY A 287 -13.05 18.23 13.39
CA GLY A 287 -13.70 17.03 13.93
C GLY A 287 -12.73 15.90 14.34
N TYR A 288 -11.57 16.21 14.92
CA TYR A 288 -10.55 15.23 15.33
C TYR A 288 -11.13 13.98 16.01
N ARG A 289 -12.01 14.13 17.02
CA ARG A 289 -12.64 12.97 17.71
C ARG A 289 -13.49 12.13 16.78
N GLY A 290 -14.27 12.77 15.90
CA GLY A 290 -15.05 12.09 14.86
C GLY A 290 -14.16 11.33 13.87
N MET A 291 -13.01 11.91 13.52
CA MET A 291 -12.01 11.28 12.66
C MET A 291 -11.40 10.03 13.30
N VAL A 292 -11.08 10.06 14.61
CA VAL A 292 -10.59 8.91 15.37
C VAL A 292 -11.66 7.80 15.43
N MET A 293 -12.90 8.15 15.78
CA MET A 293 -14.01 7.19 15.79
C MET A 293 -14.27 6.59 14.41
N ALA A 294 -14.16 7.39 13.35
CA ALA A 294 -14.33 6.91 11.98
C ALA A 294 -13.25 5.90 11.58
N VAL A 295 -11.98 6.11 11.94
CA VAL A 295 -10.91 5.15 11.67
C VAL A 295 -11.17 3.81 12.35
N TRP A 296 -11.57 3.82 13.64
CA TRP A 296 -11.96 2.62 14.38
C TRP A 296 -13.21 1.97 13.78
N GLY A 297 -14.23 2.77 13.43
CA GLY A 297 -15.45 2.28 12.78
C GLY A 297 -15.16 1.53 11.48
N ILE A 298 -14.28 2.07 10.63
CA ILE A 298 -13.81 1.41 9.40
C ILE A 298 -13.09 0.10 9.74
N GLY A 299 -12.16 0.14 10.70
CA GLY A 299 -11.40 -1.05 11.10
C GLY A 299 -12.28 -2.19 11.59
N ILE A 300 -13.27 -1.91 12.43
CA ILE A 300 -14.22 -2.92 12.98
C ILE A 300 -15.15 -3.43 11.89
N LEU A 301 -15.82 -2.52 11.16
CA LEU A 301 -16.76 -2.89 10.10
C LEU A 301 -16.07 -3.64 8.97
N GLY A 302 -14.80 -3.36 8.70
CA GLY A 302 -14.00 -4.07 7.71
C GLY A 302 -13.99 -5.59 7.88
N PHE A 303 -14.10 -6.09 9.11
CA PHE A 303 -14.24 -7.53 9.40
C PHE A 303 -15.66 -8.07 9.26
N MET A 304 -16.66 -7.24 9.00
CA MET A 304 -18.07 -7.65 8.94
C MET A 304 -18.62 -7.68 7.50
N VAL A 305 -17.82 -7.34 6.49
CA VAL A 305 -18.32 -7.11 5.13
C VAL A 305 -17.69 -8.02 4.07
N TRP A 306 -16.79 -8.94 4.43
CA TRP A 306 -15.93 -9.67 3.49
C TRP A 306 -16.68 -10.42 2.38
N ALA A 307 -17.88 -10.96 2.65
CA ALA A 307 -18.55 -11.82 1.67
C ALA A 307 -19.31 -11.05 0.57
N HIS A 308 -19.20 -9.72 0.51
CA HIS A 308 -19.60 -9.01 -0.71
C HIS A 308 -18.70 -9.35 -1.91
N HIS A 309 -17.49 -9.85 -1.69
CA HIS A 309 -16.65 -10.43 -2.72
C HIS A 309 -17.17 -11.79 -3.24
N MET A 310 -18.22 -12.34 -2.63
CA MET A 310 -18.71 -13.69 -2.86
C MET A 310 -20.19 -13.71 -3.28
N PHE A 311 -20.79 -12.60 -3.69
CA PHE A 311 -22.21 -12.54 -4.06
C PHE A 311 -22.60 -13.51 -5.18
N THR A 312 -21.66 -13.86 -6.06
CA THR A 312 -21.82 -14.83 -7.13
C THR A 312 -21.25 -16.23 -6.84
N ALA A 313 -20.74 -16.47 -5.60
CA ALA A 313 -20.09 -17.72 -5.23
C ALA A 313 -21.04 -18.77 -4.61
N GLY A 314 -22.35 -18.58 -4.68
CA GLY A 314 -23.32 -19.55 -4.17
C GLY A 314 -23.65 -19.39 -2.67
N ILE A 315 -23.29 -18.29 -2.01
CA ILE A 315 -23.73 -18.01 -0.64
C ILE A 315 -25.26 -17.83 -0.54
N SER A 316 -25.84 -18.08 0.65
CA SER A 316 -27.29 -18.02 0.85
C SER A 316 -27.87 -16.62 0.63
N ALA A 317 -29.16 -16.55 0.31
CA ALA A 317 -29.85 -15.26 0.12
C ALA A 317 -29.80 -14.37 1.36
N SER A 318 -29.95 -14.95 2.56
CA SER A 318 -29.83 -14.22 3.83
C SER A 318 -28.43 -13.66 4.05
N ALA A 319 -27.37 -14.42 3.70
CA ALA A 319 -26.00 -13.94 3.75
C ALA A 319 -25.78 -12.76 2.77
N ARG A 320 -26.30 -12.85 1.53
CA ARG A 320 -26.24 -11.74 0.57
C ARG A 320 -26.87 -10.46 1.12
N VAL A 321 -28.06 -10.55 1.73
CA VAL A 321 -28.73 -9.39 2.33
C VAL A 321 -27.89 -8.81 3.47
N PHE A 322 -27.41 -9.64 4.39
CA PHE A 322 -26.58 -9.20 5.51
C PHE A 322 -25.32 -8.48 5.03
N PHE A 323 -24.53 -9.10 4.16
CA PHE A 323 -23.28 -8.52 3.67
C PHE A 323 -23.48 -7.29 2.77
N SER A 324 -24.61 -7.20 2.06
CA SER A 324 -25.02 -6.00 1.32
C SER A 324 -25.23 -4.83 2.28
N MET A 325 -26.07 -5.01 3.29
CA MET A 325 -26.38 -3.96 4.28
C MET A 325 -25.14 -3.54 5.05
N ALA A 326 -24.33 -4.48 5.53
CA ALA A 326 -23.09 -4.21 6.24
C ALA A 326 -22.11 -3.42 5.38
N SER A 327 -21.98 -3.77 4.08
CA SER A 327 -21.12 -3.08 3.11
C SER A 327 -21.58 -1.65 2.80
N MET A 328 -22.89 -1.42 2.78
CA MET A 328 -23.41 -0.06 2.65
C MET A 328 -23.13 0.77 3.92
N PHE A 329 -23.21 0.14 5.10
CA PHE A 329 -23.03 0.84 6.36
C PHE A 329 -21.61 1.36 6.59
N ILE A 330 -20.57 0.71 6.05
CA ILE A 330 -19.17 1.18 6.16
C ILE A 330 -18.92 2.53 5.45
N SER A 331 -19.83 2.94 4.56
CA SER A 331 -19.77 4.27 3.94
C SER A 331 -19.98 5.41 4.93
N VAL A 332 -20.66 5.17 6.05
CA VAL A 332 -20.94 6.21 7.07
C VAL A 332 -19.64 6.72 7.71
N PRO A 333 -18.80 5.89 8.36
CA PRO A 333 -17.53 6.39 8.90
C PRO A 333 -16.58 6.91 7.81
N THR A 334 -16.62 6.37 6.60
CA THR A 334 -15.85 6.89 5.46
C THR A 334 -16.33 8.29 5.08
N GLY A 335 -17.63 8.53 5.03
CA GLY A 335 -18.23 9.84 4.80
C GLY A 335 -17.83 10.87 5.85
N VAL A 336 -17.80 10.50 7.13
CA VAL A 336 -17.32 11.37 8.22
C VAL A 336 -15.90 11.88 7.92
N LYS A 337 -15.00 11.02 7.42
CA LYS A 337 -13.64 11.44 7.08
C LYS A 337 -13.62 12.42 5.91
N ILE A 338 -14.34 12.13 4.83
CA ILE A 338 -14.40 12.98 3.64
C ILE A 338 -14.94 14.37 4.01
N TYR A 339 -16.06 14.43 4.73
CA TYR A 339 -16.64 15.72 5.17
C TYR A 339 -15.72 16.48 6.11
N SER A 340 -15.00 15.80 7.00
CA SER A 340 -14.04 16.43 7.91
C SER A 340 -12.86 17.04 7.14
N TRP A 341 -12.35 16.37 6.10
CA TRP A 341 -11.31 16.94 5.21
C TRP A 341 -11.82 18.15 4.44
N LEU A 342 -13.02 18.08 3.85
CA LEU A 342 -13.64 19.22 3.15
C LEU A 342 -13.88 20.40 4.11
N ALA A 343 -14.37 20.15 5.32
CA ALA A 343 -14.55 21.18 6.35
C ALA A 343 -13.22 21.78 6.82
N SER A 344 -12.13 21.02 6.79
CA SER A 344 -10.79 21.52 7.10
C SER A 344 -10.25 22.45 5.99
N VAL A 345 -10.60 22.18 4.74
CA VAL A 345 -10.28 23.05 3.59
C VAL A 345 -11.16 24.31 3.58
N TRP A 346 -12.42 24.17 3.94
CA TRP A 346 -13.40 25.27 3.88
C TRP A 346 -13.02 26.41 4.82
N GLY A 347 -12.88 27.62 4.27
CA GLY A 347 -12.50 28.81 5.03
C GLY A 347 -11.03 28.85 5.47
N GLY A 348 -10.18 27.97 4.95
CA GLY A 348 -8.74 27.99 5.14
C GLY A 348 -8.00 28.87 4.13
N VAL A 349 -6.75 29.23 4.45
CA VAL A 349 -5.82 29.91 3.52
C VAL A 349 -5.03 28.85 2.75
N ILE A 350 -5.58 28.41 1.62
CA ILE A 350 -5.07 27.27 0.89
C ILE A 350 -3.75 27.57 0.19
N ARG A 351 -2.70 26.83 0.51
CA ARG A 351 -1.44 26.79 -0.23
C ARG A 351 -1.49 25.64 -1.22
N PHE A 352 -1.62 25.93 -2.52
CA PHE A 352 -1.70 24.94 -3.60
C PHE A 352 -0.32 24.32 -3.92
N THR A 353 0.36 23.78 -2.91
CA THR A 353 1.57 22.98 -3.09
C THR A 353 1.24 21.66 -3.80
N THR A 354 2.27 20.97 -4.29
CA THR A 354 2.10 19.67 -4.91
C THR A 354 1.48 18.65 -3.95
N ALA A 355 1.88 18.66 -2.68
CA ALA A 355 1.27 17.82 -1.63
C ALA A 355 -0.24 18.08 -1.51
N MET A 356 -0.68 19.35 -1.50
CA MET A 356 -2.09 19.72 -1.43
C MET A 356 -2.86 19.31 -2.69
N LYS A 357 -2.27 19.46 -3.88
CA LYS A 357 -2.90 19.02 -5.14
C LYS A 357 -3.21 17.53 -5.11
N PHE A 358 -2.25 16.70 -4.67
CA PHE A 358 -2.46 15.27 -4.53
C PHE A 358 -3.49 14.93 -3.44
N ALA A 359 -3.52 15.66 -2.33
CA ALA A 359 -4.52 15.47 -1.27
C ALA A 359 -5.94 15.81 -1.76
N LEU A 360 -6.12 16.89 -2.52
CA LEU A 360 -7.42 17.24 -3.12
C LEU A 360 -7.80 16.29 -4.26
N GLY A 361 -6.84 15.90 -5.10
CA GLY A 361 -7.03 14.89 -6.13
C GLY A 361 -7.47 13.55 -5.54
N PHE A 362 -6.87 13.15 -4.41
CA PHE A 362 -7.29 11.98 -3.63
C PHE A 362 -8.76 12.09 -3.20
N ILE A 363 -9.18 13.20 -2.59
CA ILE A 363 -10.58 13.35 -2.15
C ILE A 363 -11.53 13.16 -3.35
N PHE A 364 -11.23 13.81 -4.48
CA PHE A 364 -12.05 13.71 -5.69
C PHE A 364 -12.15 12.26 -6.21
N THR A 365 -11.02 11.62 -6.43
CA THR A 365 -10.98 10.27 -7.02
C THR A 365 -11.50 9.21 -6.05
N PHE A 366 -11.20 9.35 -4.75
CA PHE A 366 -11.68 8.42 -3.73
C PHE A 366 -13.20 8.50 -3.53
N VAL A 367 -13.82 9.68 -3.65
CA VAL A 367 -15.29 9.83 -3.63
C VAL A 367 -15.91 9.09 -4.81
N LEU A 368 -15.38 9.24 -6.02
CA LEU A 368 -15.89 8.51 -7.20
C LEU A 368 -15.73 6.99 -7.03
N GLY A 369 -14.57 6.54 -6.51
CA GLY A 369 -14.36 5.15 -6.17
C GLY A 369 -15.32 4.63 -5.10
N GLY A 370 -15.59 5.44 -4.06
CA GLY A 370 -16.55 5.11 -3.01
C GLY A 370 -17.97 4.97 -3.51
N LEU A 371 -18.41 5.87 -4.41
CA LEU A 371 -19.73 5.79 -5.03
C LEU A 371 -19.90 4.52 -5.88
N SER A 372 -18.91 4.16 -6.70
CA SER A 372 -18.93 2.90 -7.44
C SER A 372 -18.89 1.67 -6.52
N GLY A 373 -18.25 1.78 -5.34
CA GLY A 373 -18.28 0.75 -4.29
C GLY A 373 -19.66 0.57 -3.66
N LEU A 374 -20.38 1.66 -3.44
CA LEU A 374 -21.78 1.59 -2.98
C LEU A 374 -22.69 0.90 -4.02
N MET A 375 -22.48 1.17 -5.32
CA MET A 375 -23.19 0.44 -6.38
C MET A 375 -22.92 -1.06 -6.29
N LEU A 376 -21.65 -1.48 -6.11
CA LEU A 376 -21.27 -2.89 -5.97
C LEU A 376 -21.76 -3.52 -4.64
N ALA A 377 -22.05 -2.74 -3.61
CA ALA A 377 -22.65 -3.26 -2.39
C ALA A 377 -24.13 -3.66 -2.57
N VAL A 378 -24.80 -3.16 -3.61
CA VAL A 378 -26.18 -3.50 -3.97
C VAL A 378 -26.20 -4.80 -4.78
N VAL A 379 -26.67 -5.90 -4.18
CA VAL A 379 -26.63 -7.25 -4.78
C VAL A 379 -27.22 -7.33 -6.20
N PRO A 380 -28.41 -6.80 -6.51
CA PRO A 380 -28.95 -6.83 -7.86
C PRO A 380 -28.05 -6.16 -8.91
N PHE A 381 -27.37 -5.08 -8.55
CA PHE A 381 -26.40 -4.44 -9.44
C PHE A 381 -25.10 -5.24 -9.54
N ASP A 382 -24.57 -5.69 -8.39
CA ASP A 382 -23.30 -6.42 -8.35
C ASP A 382 -23.34 -7.69 -9.21
N ILE A 383 -24.42 -8.47 -9.14
CA ILE A 383 -24.57 -9.72 -9.91
C ILE A 383 -24.36 -9.47 -11.42
N LEU A 384 -24.78 -8.32 -11.94
CA LEU A 384 -24.62 -7.98 -13.35
C LEU A 384 -23.20 -7.62 -13.74
N VAL A 385 -22.43 -7.03 -12.81
CA VAL A 385 -21.10 -6.47 -13.12
C VAL A 385 -19.94 -7.11 -12.33
N HIS A 386 -20.21 -8.08 -11.45
CA HIS A 386 -19.26 -8.68 -10.49
C HIS A 386 -17.95 -9.16 -11.14
N ASN A 387 -18.01 -9.77 -12.32
CA ASN A 387 -16.85 -10.29 -13.04
C ASN A 387 -16.49 -9.46 -14.28
N THR A 388 -16.86 -8.18 -14.31
CA THR A 388 -16.60 -7.26 -15.43
C THR A 388 -15.53 -6.21 -15.08
N TYR A 389 -15.18 -5.40 -16.08
CA TYR A 389 -14.26 -4.27 -15.92
C TYR A 389 -14.79 -3.16 -14.99
N PHE A 390 -16.10 -3.15 -14.64
CA PHE A 390 -16.64 -2.24 -13.64
C PHE A 390 -15.93 -2.39 -12.28
N VAL A 391 -15.72 -3.63 -11.86
CA VAL A 391 -14.99 -3.91 -10.60
C VAL A 391 -13.53 -3.50 -10.70
N VAL A 392 -12.91 -3.66 -11.88
CA VAL A 392 -11.52 -3.19 -12.12
C VAL A 392 -11.44 -1.67 -12.00
N ALA A 393 -12.38 -0.95 -12.59
CA ALA A 393 -12.48 0.49 -12.46
C ALA A 393 -12.62 0.93 -10.99
N HIS A 394 -13.58 0.34 -10.28
CA HIS A 394 -13.84 0.64 -8.87
C HIS A 394 -12.58 0.50 -8.01
N PHE A 395 -11.95 -0.68 -8.00
CA PHE A 395 -10.82 -0.87 -7.09
C PHE A 395 -9.57 -0.08 -7.49
N HIS A 396 -9.38 0.27 -8.76
CA HIS A 396 -8.30 1.19 -9.14
C HIS A 396 -8.60 2.63 -8.71
N TYR A 397 -9.84 3.08 -8.69
CA TYR A 397 -10.20 4.39 -8.14
C TYR A 397 -9.90 4.47 -6.63
N VAL A 398 -10.14 3.40 -5.87
CA VAL A 398 -9.83 3.41 -4.43
C VAL A 398 -8.37 3.09 -4.12
N LEU A 399 -7.66 2.31 -4.95
CA LEU A 399 -6.23 1.99 -4.75
C LEU A 399 -5.30 3.03 -5.40
N VAL A 400 -5.47 3.30 -6.70
CA VAL A 400 -4.60 4.26 -7.41
C VAL A 400 -5.04 5.69 -7.11
N GLY A 401 -6.32 5.99 -7.24
CA GLY A 401 -6.90 7.28 -6.86
C GLY A 401 -6.94 7.52 -5.36
N GLY A 402 -6.92 6.47 -4.55
CA GLY A 402 -6.81 6.50 -3.09
C GLY A 402 -5.36 6.40 -2.63
N SER A 403 -4.87 5.17 -2.43
CA SER A 403 -3.60 4.90 -1.76
C SER A 403 -2.40 5.51 -2.47
N VAL A 404 -2.27 5.40 -3.80
CA VAL A 404 -1.12 5.97 -4.53
C VAL A 404 -1.14 7.51 -4.48
N MET A 405 -2.30 8.15 -4.63
CA MET A 405 -2.41 9.61 -4.49
C MET A 405 -1.96 10.10 -3.11
N THR A 406 -2.35 9.38 -2.04
CA THR A 406 -1.95 9.74 -0.68
C THR A 406 -0.46 9.51 -0.44
N LEU A 407 0.15 8.48 -1.06
CA LEU A 407 1.60 8.26 -1.04
C LEU A 407 2.35 9.41 -1.73
N PHE A 408 1.86 9.90 -2.87
CA PHE A 408 2.43 11.10 -3.49
C PHE A 408 2.30 12.32 -2.57
N ALA A 409 1.11 12.58 -2.01
CA ALA A 409 0.90 13.69 -1.09
C ALA A 409 1.88 13.62 0.09
N GLY A 410 1.99 12.45 0.75
CA GLY A 410 2.91 12.21 1.85
C GLY A 410 4.38 12.33 1.43
N THR A 411 4.75 11.84 0.25
CA THR A 411 6.13 11.97 -0.26
C THR A 411 6.49 13.44 -0.42
N TYR A 412 5.70 14.25 -1.10
CA TYR A 412 5.99 15.69 -1.26
C TYR A 412 6.01 16.42 0.09
N TYR A 413 5.17 16.01 1.04
CA TYR A 413 5.08 16.63 2.37
C TYR A 413 6.27 16.28 3.26
N TRP A 414 6.65 14.99 3.39
CA TRP A 414 7.71 14.55 4.29
C TRP A 414 9.07 14.35 3.63
N PHE A 415 9.22 14.54 2.32
CA PHE A 415 10.53 14.48 1.67
C PHE A 415 11.55 15.45 2.30
N PRO A 416 11.18 16.70 2.66
CA PRO A 416 12.07 17.60 3.39
C PRO A 416 12.54 17.01 4.72
N LYS A 417 11.66 16.41 5.49
CA LYS A 417 11.99 15.76 6.77
C LYS A 417 12.95 14.59 6.60
N ILE A 418 12.74 13.79 5.57
CA ILE A 418 13.54 12.58 5.30
C ILE A 418 14.93 12.95 4.77
N THR A 419 15.04 13.98 3.94
CA THR A 419 16.26 14.26 3.17
C THR A 419 16.93 15.61 3.49
N GLY A 420 16.22 16.53 4.14
CA GLY A 420 16.64 17.93 4.31
C GLY A 420 16.56 18.74 3.01
N ARG A 421 15.85 18.26 1.99
CA ARG A 421 15.75 18.87 0.65
C ARG A 421 14.30 19.03 0.23
N MET A 422 14.02 20.03 -0.61
CA MET A 422 12.71 20.23 -1.20
C MET A 422 12.59 19.56 -2.56
N LEU A 423 11.43 18.96 -2.85
CA LEU A 423 11.06 18.59 -4.22
C LEU A 423 10.59 19.83 -4.98
N SER A 424 10.87 19.89 -6.28
CA SER A 424 10.46 21.00 -7.13
C SER A 424 8.94 21.06 -7.28
N GLU A 425 8.31 22.16 -6.88
CA GLU A 425 6.87 22.38 -7.02
C GLU A 425 6.43 22.46 -8.49
N LYS A 426 7.30 22.98 -9.38
CA LYS A 426 7.02 23.04 -10.83
C LYS A 426 6.96 21.62 -11.43
N LEU A 427 7.97 20.80 -11.14
CA LEU A 427 7.97 19.39 -11.60
C LEU A 427 6.84 18.62 -10.95
N GLY A 428 6.61 18.82 -9.65
CA GLY A 428 5.53 18.19 -8.91
C GLY A 428 4.14 18.51 -9.47
N SER A 429 3.92 19.73 -9.91
CA SER A 429 2.66 20.10 -10.58
C SER A 429 2.45 19.33 -11.88
N TRP A 430 3.51 19.14 -12.69
CA TRP A 430 3.43 18.30 -13.89
C TRP A 430 3.17 16.83 -13.54
N VAL A 431 3.86 16.29 -12.52
CA VAL A 431 3.61 14.92 -12.04
C VAL A 431 2.15 14.76 -11.63
N PHE A 432 1.60 15.73 -10.88
CA PHE A 432 0.19 15.68 -10.47
C PHE A 432 -0.76 15.66 -11.67
N TRP A 433 -0.64 16.60 -12.60
CA TRP A 433 -1.58 16.69 -13.70
C TRP A 433 -1.48 15.50 -14.65
N LEU A 434 -0.28 15.06 -14.98
CA LEU A 434 -0.09 13.86 -15.79
C LEU A 434 -0.69 12.63 -15.11
N PHE A 435 -0.44 12.44 -13.82
CA PHE A 435 -0.98 11.30 -13.09
C PHE A 435 -2.50 11.37 -12.95
N PHE A 436 -3.04 12.54 -12.57
CA PHE A 436 -4.47 12.74 -12.37
C PHE A 436 -5.25 12.55 -13.67
N ILE A 437 -4.80 13.13 -14.78
CA ILE A 437 -5.43 12.97 -16.09
C ILE A 437 -5.32 11.52 -16.54
N GLY A 438 -4.10 10.93 -16.51
CA GLY A 438 -3.87 9.56 -16.93
C GLY A 438 -4.68 8.53 -16.14
N MET A 439 -4.75 8.69 -14.81
CA MET A 439 -5.55 7.81 -13.94
C MET A 439 -7.04 7.87 -14.32
N ASN A 440 -7.62 9.06 -14.46
CA ASN A 440 -9.02 9.18 -14.85
C ASN A 440 -9.24 8.68 -16.29
N TRP A 441 -8.32 8.94 -17.20
CA TRP A 441 -8.39 8.47 -18.59
C TRP A 441 -8.39 6.93 -18.68
N VAL A 442 -7.57 6.27 -17.87
CA VAL A 442 -7.49 4.80 -17.85
C VAL A 442 -8.70 4.18 -17.14
N PHE A 443 -9.04 4.63 -15.93
CA PHE A 443 -9.95 3.88 -15.08
C PHE A 443 -11.40 4.34 -15.16
N MET A 444 -11.72 5.58 -15.55
CA MET A 444 -13.10 6.03 -15.68
C MET A 444 -13.86 5.28 -16.81
N PRO A 445 -13.30 5.15 -18.02
CA PRO A 445 -13.98 4.42 -19.10
C PRO A 445 -14.12 2.92 -18.83
N MET A 446 -13.32 2.33 -17.92
CA MET A 446 -13.48 0.93 -17.53
C MET A 446 -14.82 0.66 -16.82
N HIS A 447 -15.46 1.66 -16.17
CA HIS A 447 -16.82 1.51 -15.66
C HIS A 447 -17.80 1.24 -16.80
N LEU A 448 -17.72 2.03 -17.87
CA LEU A 448 -18.56 1.85 -19.05
C LEU A 448 -18.31 0.49 -19.71
N LEU A 449 -17.03 0.15 -19.93
CA LEU A 449 -16.63 -1.13 -20.48
C LEU A 449 -17.19 -2.33 -19.68
N GLY A 450 -17.25 -2.19 -18.36
CA GLY A 450 -17.84 -3.19 -17.48
C GLY A 450 -19.36 -3.27 -17.55
N ILE A 451 -20.07 -2.13 -17.71
CA ILE A 451 -21.52 -2.08 -17.91
C ILE A 451 -21.89 -2.70 -19.26
N GLU A 452 -21.08 -2.49 -20.30
CA GLU A 452 -21.23 -3.13 -21.61
C GLU A 452 -20.94 -4.64 -21.58
N GLY A 453 -20.49 -5.19 -20.45
CA GLY A 453 -20.34 -6.62 -20.20
C GLY A 453 -18.96 -7.19 -20.52
N MET A 454 -17.92 -6.39 -20.74
CA MET A 454 -16.57 -6.93 -20.89
C MET A 454 -16.11 -7.59 -19.59
N ALA A 455 -15.82 -8.89 -19.66
CA ALA A 455 -15.30 -9.66 -18.53
C ALA A 455 -13.88 -9.18 -18.15
N ARG A 456 -13.58 -9.15 -16.84
CA ARG A 456 -12.21 -8.95 -16.35
C ARG A 456 -11.38 -10.25 -16.49
N ARG A 457 -10.05 -10.14 -16.47
CA ARG A 457 -9.10 -11.28 -16.50
C ARG A 457 -9.14 -12.09 -17.79
N VAL A 458 -9.44 -11.47 -18.90
CA VAL A 458 -9.45 -12.10 -20.22
C VAL A 458 -8.26 -11.62 -21.03
N ALA A 459 -7.53 -12.54 -21.64
CA ALA A 459 -6.38 -12.23 -22.50
C ALA A 459 -6.83 -11.73 -23.89
N ASN A 460 -8.07 -12.02 -24.27
CA ASN A 460 -8.69 -11.59 -25.50
C ASN A 460 -10.16 -11.21 -25.26
N TYR A 461 -10.76 -10.44 -26.15
CA TYR A 461 -12.11 -9.90 -26.00
C TYR A 461 -12.80 -9.71 -27.35
N ARG A 462 -14.12 -9.52 -27.32
CA ARG A 462 -14.93 -9.30 -28.51
C ARG A 462 -14.59 -7.97 -29.18
N ILE A 463 -14.58 -7.94 -30.50
CA ILE A 463 -14.11 -6.81 -31.30
C ILE A 463 -14.83 -5.49 -31.00
N GLU A 464 -16.09 -5.56 -30.55
CA GLU A 464 -16.88 -4.38 -30.18
C GLU A 464 -16.26 -3.54 -29.05
N PHE A 465 -15.50 -4.17 -28.15
CA PHE A 465 -14.80 -3.48 -27.05
C PHE A 465 -13.47 -2.84 -27.44
N ARG A 466 -13.02 -3.05 -28.70
CA ARG A 466 -11.70 -2.56 -29.16
C ARG A 466 -11.55 -1.04 -29.08
N PRO A 467 -12.51 -0.20 -29.57
CA PRO A 467 -12.31 1.26 -29.50
C PRO A 467 -12.10 1.78 -28.08
N LEU A 468 -12.88 1.25 -27.14
CA LEU A 468 -12.78 1.66 -25.74
C LEU A 468 -11.49 1.15 -25.07
N ASN A 469 -11.03 -0.08 -25.40
CA ASN A 469 -9.76 -0.60 -24.90
C ASN A 469 -8.56 0.17 -25.46
N GLN A 470 -8.59 0.62 -26.70
CA GLN A 470 -7.55 1.48 -27.29
C GLN A 470 -7.48 2.81 -26.55
N PHE A 471 -8.63 3.50 -26.42
CA PHE A 471 -8.72 4.75 -25.66
C PHE A 471 -8.17 4.61 -24.22
N ILE A 472 -8.58 3.57 -23.50
CA ILE A 472 -8.09 3.27 -22.14
C ILE A 472 -6.57 3.08 -22.14
N SER A 473 -6.02 2.34 -23.11
CA SER A 473 -4.58 2.03 -23.13
C SER A 473 -3.71 3.25 -23.42
N GLU A 474 -4.21 4.21 -24.22
CA GLU A 474 -3.53 5.47 -24.50
C GLU A 474 -3.33 6.33 -23.24
N GLY A 475 -4.30 6.32 -22.32
CA GLY A 475 -4.22 7.02 -21.04
C GLY A 475 -3.06 6.52 -20.15
N PHE A 476 -2.61 5.28 -20.31
CA PHE A 476 -1.49 4.73 -19.56
C PHE A 476 -0.17 5.48 -19.80
N ILE A 477 0.00 6.08 -20.98
CA ILE A 477 1.19 6.88 -21.33
C ILE A 477 1.37 8.05 -20.35
N PHE A 478 0.28 8.72 -19.97
CA PHE A 478 0.32 9.84 -19.02
C PHE A 478 0.77 9.38 -17.63
N MET A 479 0.30 8.23 -17.16
CA MET A 479 0.73 7.67 -15.88
C MET A 479 2.22 7.26 -15.92
N LEU A 480 2.69 6.67 -17.03
CA LEU A 480 4.09 6.33 -17.25
C LEU A 480 4.98 7.57 -17.21
N LEU A 481 4.60 8.63 -17.92
CA LEU A 481 5.33 9.90 -17.94
C LEU A 481 5.35 10.56 -16.56
N ALA A 482 4.25 10.49 -15.81
CA ALA A 482 4.19 10.97 -14.42
C ALA A 482 5.19 10.22 -13.53
N GLY A 483 5.25 8.90 -13.64
CA GLY A 483 6.21 8.07 -12.89
C GLY A 483 7.67 8.40 -13.22
N ILE A 484 8.00 8.54 -14.51
CA ILE A 484 9.34 8.93 -14.96
C ILE A 484 9.72 10.31 -14.40
N LEU A 485 8.83 11.29 -14.52
CA LEU A 485 9.08 12.65 -14.06
C LEU A 485 9.19 12.71 -12.53
N PHE A 486 8.39 11.92 -11.80
CA PHE A 486 8.49 11.80 -10.36
C PHE A 486 9.85 11.23 -9.92
N THR A 487 10.28 10.13 -10.53
CA THR A 487 11.58 9.51 -10.25
C THR A 487 12.72 10.48 -10.57
N TYR A 488 12.65 11.17 -11.70
CA TYR A 488 13.60 12.22 -12.07
C TYR A 488 13.64 13.35 -11.02
N SER A 489 12.47 13.81 -10.55
CA SER A 489 12.37 14.86 -9.54
C SER A 489 13.05 14.47 -8.23
N ILE A 490 12.89 13.23 -7.78
CA ILE A 490 13.58 12.68 -6.60
C ILE A 490 15.10 12.67 -6.81
N ILE A 491 15.56 12.09 -7.92
CA ILE A 491 16.99 11.98 -8.21
C ILE A 491 17.63 13.36 -8.31
N LYS A 492 16.97 14.32 -8.95
CA LYS A 492 17.40 15.71 -9.04
C LYS A 492 17.54 16.32 -7.65
N ALA A 493 16.49 16.26 -6.83
CA ALA A 493 16.48 16.84 -5.50
C ALA A 493 17.57 16.23 -4.57
N LEU A 494 17.85 14.93 -4.70
CA LEU A 494 18.90 14.26 -3.91
C LEU A 494 20.32 14.75 -4.25
N ARG A 495 20.51 15.42 -5.40
CA ARG A 495 21.79 16.02 -5.81
C ARG A 495 21.93 17.49 -5.40
N GLU A 496 20.84 18.14 -4.98
CA GLU A 496 20.83 19.54 -4.55
C GLU A 496 21.26 19.69 -3.07
N PRO A 497 21.70 20.89 -2.63
CA PRO A 497 22.03 21.15 -1.22
C PRO A 497 20.84 20.92 -0.28
N LYS A 498 21.13 20.68 1.00
CA LYS A 498 20.12 20.58 2.06
C LYS A 498 19.72 21.99 2.50
N THR A 499 18.56 22.46 2.08
CA THR A 499 18.08 23.83 2.31
C THR A 499 16.65 23.92 2.83
N ALA A 500 16.05 22.77 3.17
CA ALA A 500 14.62 22.73 3.51
C ALA A 500 14.27 23.39 4.87
N GLY A 501 15.24 23.44 5.81
CA GLY A 501 14.94 23.81 7.20
C GLY A 501 14.21 22.68 7.94
N ASP A 502 13.88 22.91 9.20
CA ASP A 502 13.31 21.90 10.08
C ASP A 502 11.79 21.78 9.90
N ASP A 503 11.08 22.88 9.70
CA ASP A 503 9.64 22.91 9.40
C ASP A 503 9.35 23.83 8.20
N PRO A 504 9.58 23.39 6.95
CA PRO A 504 9.39 24.21 5.76
C PRO A 504 7.92 24.57 5.49
N TRP A 505 7.01 23.82 6.09
CA TRP A 505 5.57 24.04 5.95
C TRP A 505 4.98 24.94 7.02
N GLN A 506 5.75 25.23 8.08
CA GLN A 506 5.28 25.94 9.27
C GLN A 506 4.06 25.22 9.90
N ALA A 507 4.15 23.90 9.96
CA ALA A 507 3.06 23.05 10.45
C ALA A 507 2.82 23.27 11.94
N ASN A 508 3.88 23.49 12.71
CA ASN A 508 3.81 23.77 14.15
C ASN A 508 3.14 25.10 14.52
N ASP A 509 2.98 26.03 13.56
CA ASP A 509 2.18 27.25 13.80
C ASP A 509 0.66 26.96 13.90
N ILE A 510 0.22 25.76 13.47
CA ILE A 510 -1.18 25.39 13.40
C ILE A 510 -1.55 24.43 14.52
N GLU A 511 -0.75 23.39 14.69
CA GLU A 511 -0.90 22.35 15.69
C GLU A 511 0.46 21.71 15.97
N LEU A 512 0.69 21.21 17.17
CA LEU A 512 1.95 20.58 17.53
C LEU A 512 2.17 19.30 16.71
N HIS A 513 3.26 19.30 15.95
CA HIS A 513 3.74 18.18 15.17
C HIS A 513 5.17 17.86 15.57
N LEU A 514 5.37 16.85 16.41
CA LEU A 514 6.70 16.52 16.95
C LEU A 514 7.71 16.17 15.86
N GLU A 515 7.28 15.59 14.74
CA GLU A 515 8.17 15.30 13.62
C GLU A 515 8.80 16.58 13.02
N TRP A 516 8.15 17.72 13.15
CA TRP A 516 8.67 19.02 12.70
C TRP A 516 9.39 19.80 13.81
N ALA A 517 9.38 19.31 15.06
CA ALA A 517 10.09 19.91 16.20
C ALA A 517 11.56 19.45 16.32
N THR A 518 12.05 18.65 15.41
CA THR A 518 13.44 18.18 15.33
C THR A 518 14.06 18.49 13.98
N SER A 519 15.39 18.38 13.85
CA SER A 519 16.11 18.70 12.61
C SER A 519 15.67 17.85 11.41
N SER A 520 15.94 18.34 10.20
CA SER A 520 15.65 17.64 8.93
C SER A 520 16.93 17.35 8.16
N PRO A 521 17.43 16.10 8.09
CA PRO A 521 16.87 14.87 8.72
C PRO A 521 17.08 14.83 10.24
N PRO A 522 16.25 14.04 10.96
CA PRO A 522 16.38 13.88 12.40
C PRO A 522 17.69 13.20 12.80
N PRO A 523 18.21 13.47 14.02
CA PRO A 523 19.41 12.82 14.57
C PRO A 523 19.16 11.33 14.86
N ALA A 524 20.22 10.62 15.29
CA ALA A 524 20.19 9.17 15.50
C ALA A 524 19.05 8.72 16.43
N TYR A 525 18.82 9.44 17.52
CA TYR A 525 17.77 9.15 18.51
C TYR A 525 16.57 10.10 18.43
N ASN A 526 16.29 10.65 17.24
CA ASN A 526 15.15 11.49 16.91
C ASN A 526 15.15 12.89 17.56
N PHE A 527 15.43 12.99 18.84
CA PHE A 527 15.42 14.22 19.63
C PHE A 527 16.67 14.30 20.50
N ALA A 528 17.15 15.50 20.79
CA ALA A 528 18.25 15.72 21.75
C ALA A 528 17.79 15.35 23.17
N GLU A 529 16.58 15.77 23.54
CA GLU A 529 15.87 15.41 24.78
C GLU A 529 14.49 14.88 24.41
N ILE A 530 13.91 14.04 25.27
CA ILE A 530 12.54 13.52 25.03
C ILE A 530 11.56 14.71 25.14
N PRO A 531 10.78 15.00 24.11
CA PRO A 531 9.83 16.10 24.16
C PRO A 531 8.72 15.83 25.18
N GLU A 532 8.27 16.87 25.86
CA GLU A 532 7.06 16.85 26.69
C GLU A 532 5.90 17.47 25.92
N VAL A 533 4.71 16.93 26.08
CA VAL A 533 3.50 17.41 25.42
C VAL A 533 2.49 17.89 26.46
N ASP A 534 2.32 19.21 26.54
CA ASP A 534 1.38 19.87 27.46
C ASP A 534 -0.10 19.53 27.19
#